data_97d88aa9af5747f8afe6dbe908bc8afa
#
_entry.id   97d88aa9af5747f8afe6dbe908bc8afa
#
_cell.length_a   1.000
_cell.length_b   1.000
_cell.length_c   1.000
_cell.angle_alpha   90.00
_cell.angle_beta   90.00
_cell.angle_gamma   90.00
#
_symmetry.space_group_name_H-M   'P 1'
#
loop_
_entity.id
_entity.type
_entity.pdbx_description
1 polymer ?
#
loop_
_entity_poly.entity_id
_entity_poly.type
_entity_poly.pdbx_seq_one_letter_code
_entity_poly.pdbx_strand_id
1 'polypeptide(L)'
;MKRHLRAPALLLAALALAGCTRGEISAARGPGSRLEQVPDLTEPSPEPEEQQPAAPAAPWTDGLTPAQQKYGSAGLLAWPCVLYSIYLQQPDGPGWTEEEIARSQETLATAADWIGEQAGEYNVSPTLYYGEDLLSVIDYAPGFVGGEESDEGQQFYDDMDEVCGSLRTNELAETYGTSNIGFLVFLPVSGCSFTMVHYLEDGGYYFNEYCCLYKDNVFFEPGTFDGPAVYAHEILHLFGAPDLYSGSNDLFVSEELVDYVADTWPEEIMYDTYAPDGSLEYGTIHKEIGPLTAYRLGLCDAFPGMDRFPLVTLDPPGTFRLDESTSTDRFDEQDGAVAA
;
A
#
# COMPACT_ATOMS: atom_id res chain seq x y z
N MET A 1 4.60 -27.05 -41.35
CA MET A 1 4.75 -25.65 -40.86
C MET A 1 3.37 -25.20 -40.38
N LYS A 2 3.09 -25.37 -39.09
CA LYS A 2 1.88 -24.82 -38.43
C LYS A 2 2.34 -23.70 -37.52
N ARG A 3 2.04 -22.45 -37.90
CA ARG A 3 2.20 -21.28 -37.06
C ARG A 3 1.07 -21.30 -36.03
N HIS A 4 1.40 -21.53 -34.78
CA HIS A 4 0.47 -21.34 -33.68
C HIS A 4 0.35 -19.83 -33.44
N LEU A 5 -0.84 -19.29 -33.63
CA LEU A 5 -1.22 -17.96 -33.15
C LEU A 5 -1.19 -17.98 -31.61
N ARG A 6 -0.25 -17.29 -31.03
CA ARG A 6 -0.30 -16.85 -29.63
C ARG A 6 -0.84 -15.42 -29.66
N ALA A 7 -2.02 -15.18 -29.16
CA ALA A 7 -2.64 -14.00 -28.61
C ALA A 7 -4.14 -14.30 -28.39
N PRO A 8 -4.80 -13.86 -27.40
CA PRO A 8 -4.84 -12.51 -26.88
C PRO A 8 -4.91 -12.39 -25.33
N ALA A 9 -4.43 -13.34 -24.55
CA ALA A 9 -4.56 -13.29 -23.09
C ALA A 9 -3.73 -12.14 -22.46
N LEU A 10 -2.57 -11.85 -23.02
CA LEU A 10 -1.70 -10.77 -22.52
C LEU A 10 -2.31 -9.35 -22.65
N LEU A 11 -3.16 -9.13 -23.66
CA LEU A 11 -3.77 -7.81 -23.86
C LEU A 11 -4.91 -7.51 -22.86
N LEU A 12 -5.56 -8.56 -22.35
CA LEU A 12 -6.61 -8.41 -21.34
C LEU A 12 -6.04 -8.21 -19.92
N ALA A 13 -4.93 -8.86 -19.59
CA ALA A 13 -4.28 -8.68 -18.30
C ALA A 13 -3.70 -7.27 -18.14
N ALA A 14 -3.04 -6.75 -19.17
CA ALA A 14 -2.50 -5.38 -19.13
C ALA A 14 -3.58 -4.30 -19.00
N LEU A 15 -4.77 -4.52 -19.55
CA LEU A 15 -5.91 -3.61 -19.38
C LEU A 15 -6.55 -3.70 -17.99
N ALA A 16 -6.46 -4.87 -17.34
CA ALA A 16 -7.00 -5.06 -16.00
C ALA A 16 -6.13 -4.38 -14.93
N LEU A 17 -4.82 -4.46 -15.08
CA LEU A 17 -3.86 -3.86 -14.13
C LEU A 17 -3.82 -2.33 -14.19
N ALA A 18 -4.07 -1.73 -15.36
CA ALA A 18 -4.11 -0.28 -15.51
C ALA A 18 -5.25 0.42 -14.71
N GLY A 19 -6.20 -0.34 -14.20
CA GLY A 19 -7.28 0.17 -13.35
C GLY A 19 -6.95 0.24 -11.87
N CYS A 20 -5.95 -0.52 -11.41
CA CYS A 20 -5.59 -0.61 -9.99
C CYS A 20 -4.66 0.51 -9.49
N THR A 21 -4.04 1.26 -10.39
CA THR A 21 -2.99 2.26 -10.03
C THR A 21 -3.50 3.63 -9.65
N ARG A 22 -4.80 3.89 -9.64
CA ARG A 22 -5.31 5.23 -9.39
C ARG A 22 -5.78 5.45 -7.96
N GLY A 23 -4.88 5.25 -7.01
CA GLY A 23 -4.88 6.03 -5.80
C GLY A 23 -3.97 7.24 -5.99
N GLU A 24 -4.22 8.08 -7.00
CA GLU A 24 -3.48 9.33 -7.16
C GLU A 24 -3.88 10.29 -6.05
N ILE A 25 -2.99 10.49 -5.13
CA ILE A 25 -3.15 11.45 -4.05
C ILE A 25 -2.79 12.81 -4.61
N SER A 26 -3.79 13.60 -4.95
CA SER A 26 -3.61 15.02 -5.14
C SER A 26 -3.06 15.62 -3.84
N ALA A 27 -1.87 16.21 -3.88
CA ALA A 27 -1.33 16.96 -2.75
C ALA A 27 -2.32 18.06 -2.39
N ALA A 28 -3.14 17.83 -1.36
CA ALA A 28 -4.02 18.85 -0.82
C ALA A 28 -3.15 20.00 -0.29
N ARG A 29 -3.01 21.06 -1.07
CA ARG A 29 -2.55 22.35 -0.56
C ARG A 29 -3.53 22.75 0.53
N GLY A 30 -3.05 22.84 1.75
CA GLY A 30 -3.79 23.30 2.91
C GLY A 30 -4.58 24.58 2.63
N PRO A 31 -5.71 24.80 3.33
CA PRO A 31 -6.63 25.90 3.07
C PRO A 31 -5.91 27.23 3.15
N GLY A 32 -6.14 28.04 2.12
CA GLY A 32 -5.55 29.36 1.93
C GLY A 32 -5.65 30.25 3.17
N SER A 33 -4.59 30.97 3.35
CA SER A 33 -4.32 32.01 4.34
C SER A 33 -5.58 32.72 4.85
N ARG A 34 -5.91 32.43 6.10
CA ARG A 34 -6.78 33.30 6.90
C ARG A 34 -6.01 34.59 7.16
N LEU A 35 -6.56 35.71 6.71
CA LEU A 35 -6.02 37.03 6.96
C LEU A 35 -5.75 37.21 8.47
N GLU A 36 -4.50 37.50 8.81
CA GLU A 36 -4.09 37.85 10.14
C GLU A 36 -4.84 39.09 10.61
N GLN A 37 -5.61 38.94 11.68
CA GLN A 37 -5.99 40.06 12.51
C GLN A 37 -4.81 40.40 13.40
N VAL A 38 -4.29 41.60 13.25
CA VAL A 38 -3.26 42.19 14.11
C VAL A 38 -3.79 42.23 15.53
N PRO A 39 -3.12 41.62 16.54
CA PRO A 39 -3.54 41.71 17.92
C PRO A 39 -3.21 43.10 18.50
N ASP A 40 -4.17 43.66 19.23
CA ASP A 40 -4.01 44.87 20.03
C ASP A 40 -3.05 44.60 21.20
N LEU A 41 -1.94 45.36 21.28
CA LEU A 41 -0.84 45.19 22.21
C LEU A 41 -1.08 45.84 23.59
N THR A 42 -2.24 45.67 24.23
CA THR A 42 -2.52 46.28 25.53
C THR A 42 -3.05 45.31 26.62
N GLU A 43 -2.80 44.00 26.53
CA GLU A 43 -3.04 43.13 27.67
C GLU A 43 -1.74 42.68 28.34
N PRO A 44 -1.68 42.62 29.69
CA PRO A 44 -0.46 42.20 30.40
C PRO A 44 -0.23 40.70 30.18
N SER A 45 1.02 40.37 29.91
CA SER A 45 1.53 39.02 29.74
C SER A 45 1.11 38.11 30.90
N PRO A 46 0.47 36.96 30.70
CA PRO A 46 0.23 36.01 31.76
C PRO A 46 1.55 35.43 32.28
N GLU A 47 1.64 35.27 33.60
CA GLU A 47 2.75 34.57 34.25
C GLU A 47 2.96 33.18 33.61
N PRO A 48 4.23 32.73 33.50
CA PRO A 48 4.50 31.40 32.91
C PRO A 48 3.87 30.33 33.78
N GLU A 49 2.86 29.64 33.25
CA GLU A 49 2.37 28.37 33.81
C GLU A 49 3.55 27.40 33.90
N GLU A 50 3.77 26.84 35.09
CA GLU A 50 4.69 25.71 35.28
C GLU A 50 4.24 24.57 34.34
N GLN A 51 5.02 24.37 33.28
CA GLN A 51 4.80 23.26 32.37
C GLN A 51 4.92 21.96 33.17
N GLN A 52 3.82 21.28 33.37
CA GLN A 52 3.84 19.86 33.76
C GLN A 52 4.74 19.11 32.77
N PRO A 53 5.65 18.24 33.25
CA PRO A 53 6.45 17.41 32.36
C PRO A 53 5.49 16.66 31.42
N ALA A 54 5.67 16.84 30.14
CA ALA A 54 4.91 16.13 29.12
C ALA A 54 4.97 14.62 29.43
N ALA A 55 3.85 13.94 29.39
CA ALA A 55 3.83 12.49 29.45
C ALA A 55 4.82 11.94 28.41
N PRO A 56 5.58 10.87 28.72
CA PRO A 56 6.48 10.29 27.75
C PRO A 56 5.70 9.99 26.47
N ALA A 57 6.16 10.53 25.36
CA ALA A 57 5.57 10.31 24.06
C ALA A 57 5.47 8.81 23.81
N ALA A 58 4.36 8.36 23.24
CA ALA A 58 4.23 6.98 22.82
C ALA A 58 5.39 6.64 21.85
N PRO A 59 5.98 5.45 21.91
CA PRO A 59 7.19 5.09 21.14
C PRO A 59 7.10 5.36 19.64
N TRP A 60 5.92 5.47 19.10
CA TRP A 60 5.66 5.74 17.68
C TRP A 60 5.28 7.19 17.34
N THR A 61 5.10 8.11 18.29
CA THR A 61 4.67 9.48 17.99
C THR A 61 5.80 10.49 17.97
N ASP A 62 6.76 10.41 18.89
CA ASP A 62 7.84 11.42 18.98
C ASP A 62 9.24 10.81 19.15
N GLY A 63 9.37 9.50 19.17
CA GLY A 63 10.61 8.79 19.42
C GLY A 63 11.21 8.09 18.20
N LEU A 64 10.67 8.31 17.00
CA LEU A 64 11.23 7.72 15.79
C LEU A 64 12.66 8.21 15.58
N THR A 65 13.59 7.28 15.48
CA THR A 65 14.95 7.60 15.06
C THR A 65 14.95 8.17 13.66
N PRO A 66 15.96 8.96 13.24
CA PRO A 66 16.06 9.43 11.86
C PRO A 66 16.01 8.30 10.82
N ALA A 67 16.42 7.09 11.19
CA ALA A 67 16.29 5.91 10.33
C ALA A 67 14.83 5.46 10.18
N GLN A 68 14.07 5.44 11.26
CA GLN A 68 12.64 5.06 11.23
C GLN A 68 11.76 6.10 10.55
N GLN A 69 12.17 7.37 10.52
CA GLN A 69 11.46 8.43 9.79
C GLN A 69 11.52 8.29 8.27
N LYS A 70 12.39 7.43 7.75
CA LYS A 70 12.48 7.12 6.31
C LYS A 70 11.47 6.07 5.87
N TYR A 71 10.94 5.30 6.80
CA TYR A 71 10.05 4.19 6.53
C TYR A 71 8.69 4.49 7.15
N GLY A 72 7.64 4.03 6.52
CA GLY A 72 6.29 4.08 7.06
C GLY A 72 6.10 3.16 8.27
N SER A 73 4.87 2.99 8.69
CA SER A 73 4.54 2.23 9.90
C SER A 73 4.88 0.75 9.81
N ALA A 74 4.95 0.17 8.62
CA ALA A 74 5.32 -1.24 8.44
C ALA A 74 6.83 -1.46 8.47
N GLY A 75 7.64 -0.48 8.05
CA GLY A 75 9.09 -0.53 8.09
C GLY A 75 9.70 -1.43 7.00
N LEU A 76 10.67 -2.27 7.33
CA LEU A 76 11.33 -3.20 6.41
C LEU A 76 10.83 -4.63 6.61
N LEU A 77 10.71 -5.40 5.55
CA LEU A 77 10.26 -6.80 5.61
C LEU A 77 11.14 -7.67 6.54
N ALA A 78 12.43 -7.38 6.65
CA ALA A 78 13.33 -8.08 7.57
C ALA A 78 13.07 -7.80 9.06
N TRP A 79 12.28 -6.78 9.40
CA TRP A 79 11.91 -6.45 10.78
C TRP A 79 10.61 -7.16 11.16
N PRO A 80 10.43 -7.53 12.44
CA PRO A 80 9.14 -8.03 12.91
C PRO A 80 8.04 -6.99 12.66
N CYS A 81 6.93 -7.40 12.05
CA CYS A 81 5.80 -6.54 11.72
C CYS A 81 4.48 -7.21 12.10
N VAL A 82 3.57 -6.43 12.64
CA VAL A 82 2.18 -6.84 12.86
C VAL A 82 1.37 -6.49 11.62
N LEU A 83 0.69 -7.45 11.03
CA LEU A 83 -0.32 -7.26 9.99
C LEU A 83 -1.69 -7.23 10.68
N TYR A 84 -2.23 -6.04 10.89
CA TYR A 84 -3.48 -5.86 11.62
C TYR A 84 -4.66 -5.76 10.66
N SER A 85 -5.63 -6.65 10.77
CA SER A 85 -6.82 -6.73 9.90
C SER A 85 -7.94 -5.82 10.40
N ILE A 86 -8.46 -4.95 9.53
CA ILE A 86 -9.58 -4.04 9.80
C ILE A 86 -10.70 -4.37 8.81
N TYR A 87 -11.78 -4.97 9.30
CA TYR A 87 -12.96 -5.27 8.49
C TYR A 87 -13.95 -4.11 8.59
N LEU A 88 -14.07 -3.33 7.53
CA LEU A 88 -15.08 -2.27 7.47
C LEU A 88 -16.44 -2.86 7.12
N GLN A 89 -17.50 -2.33 7.71
CA GLN A 89 -18.88 -2.68 7.35
C GLN A 89 -19.79 -1.47 7.48
N GLN A 90 -20.87 -1.43 6.72
CA GLN A 90 -21.90 -0.41 6.88
C GLN A 90 -22.99 -0.92 7.81
N PRO A 91 -23.51 -0.11 8.75
CA PRO A 91 -24.54 -0.53 9.71
C PRO A 91 -25.81 -1.10 9.08
N ASP A 92 -26.23 -0.55 7.94
CA ASP A 92 -27.43 -0.96 7.20
C ASP A 92 -27.10 -1.33 5.72
N GLY A 93 -25.86 -1.76 5.44
CA GLY A 93 -25.37 -1.99 4.09
C GLY A 93 -24.44 -3.21 3.98
N PRO A 94 -23.47 -3.17 3.06
CA PRO A 94 -22.49 -4.23 2.89
C PRO A 94 -21.70 -4.49 4.18
N GLY A 95 -21.44 -5.76 4.46
CA GLY A 95 -20.71 -6.20 5.64
C GLY A 95 -20.08 -7.58 5.44
N TRP A 96 -19.63 -8.16 6.54
CA TRP A 96 -18.88 -9.41 6.57
C TRP A 96 -19.63 -10.45 7.39
N THR A 97 -19.71 -11.66 6.88
CA THR A 97 -20.09 -12.84 7.67
C THR A 97 -18.84 -13.44 8.34
N GLU A 98 -19.04 -14.22 9.40
CA GLU A 98 -17.94 -14.96 10.04
C GLU A 98 -17.20 -15.89 9.06
N GLU A 99 -17.91 -16.51 8.12
CA GLU A 99 -17.34 -17.38 7.11
C GLU A 99 -16.45 -16.60 6.11
N GLU A 100 -16.86 -15.41 5.71
CA GLU A 100 -16.10 -14.56 4.81
C GLU A 100 -14.84 -14.01 5.50
N ILE A 101 -14.93 -13.60 6.78
CA ILE A 101 -13.77 -13.22 7.59
C ILE A 101 -12.80 -14.41 7.72
N ALA A 102 -13.29 -15.59 8.07
CA ALA A 102 -12.44 -16.78 8.18
C ALA A 102 -11.73 -17.09 6.87
N ARG A 103 -12.45 -17.03 5.73
CA ARG A 103 -11.87 -17.24 4.40
C ARG A 103 -10.78 -16.20 4.08
N SER A 104 -11.00 -14.92 4.33
CA SER A 104 -9.99 -13.89 4.06
C SER A 104 -8.77 -14.03 4.99
N GLN A 105 -8.95 -14.50 6.23
CA GLN A 105 -7.83 -14.82 7.13
C GLN A 105 -7.04 -16.07 6.65
N GLU A 106 -7.68 -17.08 6.08
CA GLU A 106 -6.99 -18.21 5.42
C GLU A 106 -6.20 -17.74 4.19
N THR A 107 -6.76 -16.82 3.40
CA THR A 107 -6.08 -16.21 2.25
C THR A 107 -4.86 -15.39 2.72
N LEU A 108 -5.01 -14.61 3.79
CA LEU A 108 -3.92 -13.86 4.41
C LEU A 108 -2.80 -14.78 4.92
N ALA A 109 -3.17 -15.88 5.58
CA ALA A 109 -2.19 -16.87 6.04
C ALA A 109 -1.37 -17.44 4.87
N THR A 110 -2.04 -17.82 3.78
CA THR A 110 -1.37 -18.32 2.56
C THR A 110 -0.41 -17.26 1.98
N ALA A 111 -0.82 -15.99 1.94
CA ALA A 111 0.01 -14.90 1.45
C ALA A 111 1.23 -14.64 2.35
N ALA A 112 1.03 -14.57 3.66
CA ALA A 112 2.10 -14.32 4.62
C ALA A 112 3.11 -15.48 4.68
N ASP A 113 2.65 -16.73 4.63
CA ASP A 113 3.52 -17.91 4.59
C ASP A 113 4.35 -17.92 3.30
N TRP A 114 3.73 -17.63 2.15
CA TRP A 114 4.42 -17.52 0.86
C TRP A 114 5.48 -16.39 0.89
N ILE A 115 5.18 -15.21 1.44
CA ILE A 115 6.16 -14.12 1.60
C ILE A 115 7.36 -14.62 2.42
N GLY A 116 7.11 -15.36 3.49
CA GLY A 116 8.16 -15.96 4.31
C GLY A 116 9.03 -16.96 3.55
N GLU A 117 8.41 -17.84 2.74
CA GLU A 117 9.10 -18.81 1.88
C GLU A 117 9.96 -18.10 0.82
N GLN A 118 9.41 -17.11 0.13
CA GLN A 118 10.12 -16.35 -0.90
C GLN A 118 11.29 -15.54 -0.32
N ALA A 119 11.12 -14.89 0.83
CA ALA A 119 12.22 -14.21 1.51
C ALA A 119 13.33 -15.20 1.94
N GLY A 120 12.95 -16.44 2.24
CA GLY A 120 13.88 -17.53 2.56
C GLY A 120 14.84 -17.86 1.43
N GLU A 121 14.45 -17.72 0.16
CA GLU A 121 15.33 -17.89 -1.02
C GLU A 121 16.50 -16.87 -1.00
N TYR A 122 16.29 -15.72 -0.35
CA TYR A 122 17.31 -14.68 -0.12
C TYR A 122 17.99 -14.78 1.25
N ASN A 123 17.80 -15.87 1.98
CA ASN A 123 18.30 -16.11 3.34
C ASN A 123 17.79 -15.11 4.39
N VAL A 124 16.61 -14.54 4.20
CA VAL A 124 15.90 -13.68 5.16
C VAL A 124 14.69 -14.45 5.69
N SER A 125 14.47 -14.37 7.01
CA SER A 125 13.31 -14.99 7.66
C SER A 125 12.48 -13.89 8.32
N PRO A 126 11.53 -13.27 7.62
CA PRO A 126 10.68 -12.23 8.18
C PRO A 126 9.79 -12.81 9.29
N THR A 127 9.39 -11.94 10.22
CA THR A 127 8.42 -12.27 11.25
C THR A 127 7.17 -11.42 11.04
N LEU A 128 6.12 -12.03 10.51
CA LEU A 128 4.83 -11.40 10.30
C LEU A 128 3.83 -11.97 11.32
N TYR A 129 3.26 -11.10 12.15
CA TYR A 129 2.23 -11.46 13.13
C TYR A 129 0.87 -11.13 12.54
N TYR A 130 -0.02 -12.10 12.45
CA TYR A 130 -1.39 -11.96 11.93
C TYR A 130 -2.32 -12.97 12.61
N GLY A 131 -3.63 -12.88 12.37
CA GLY A 131 -4.62 -13.86 12.84
C GLY A 131 -5.73 -13.26 13.71
N GLU A 132 -6.50 -14.14 14.36
CA GLU A 132 -7.75 -13.81 15.05
C GLU A 132 -7.61 -12.77 16.17
N ASP A 133 -6.47 -12.72 16.85
CA ASP A 133 -6.20 -11.75 17.92
C ASP A 133 -5.75 -10.36 17.35
N LEU A 134 -5.56 -10.26 16.03
CA LEU A 134 -5.08 -9.08 15.31
C LEU A 134 -6.10 -8.61 14.27
N LEU A 135 -7.36 -8.58 14.65
CA LEU A 135 -8.43 -8.07 13.81
C LEU A 135 -9.45 -7.24 14.57
N SER A 136 -10.08 -6.32 13.84
CA SER A 136 -11.26 -5.56 14.30
C SER A 136 -12.30 -5.48 13.20
N VAL A 137 -13.58 -5.49 13.59
CA VAL A 137 -14.69 -5.16 12.70
C VAL A 137 -15.19 -3.77 13.10
N ILE A 138 -15.24 -2.85 12.16
CA ILE A 138 -15.52 -1.43 12.39
C ILE A 138 -16.71 -1.00 11.55
N ASP A 139 -17.71 -0.39 12.20
CA ASP A 139 -18.82 0.26 11.51
C ASP A 139 -18.32 1.55 10.86
N TYR A 140 -18.37 1.59 9.53
CA TYR A 140 -18.00 2.74 8.71
C TYR A 140 -19.19 3.18 7.87
N ALA A 141 -19.85 4.26 8.29
CA ALA A 141 -21.09 4.72 7.67
C ALA A 141 -20.93 5.36 6.28
N PRO A 142 -19.80 6.06 5.94
CA PRO A 142 -19.56 6.55 4.60
C PRO A 142 -19.46 5.42 3.56
N GLY A 143 -19.50 5.79 2.26
CA GLY A 143 -19.26 4.83 1.18
C GLY A 143 -17.81 4.34 1.11
N PHE A 144 -17.60 3.20 0.45
CA PHE A 144 -16.26 2.65 0.21
C PHE A 144 -15.76 3.16 -1.14
N VAL A 145 -15.15 4.34 -1.14
CA VAL A 145 -14.72 5.08 -2.35
C VAL A 145 -13.19 5.16 -2.48
N GLY A 146 -12.50 4.21 -1.88
CA GLY A 146 -11.05 4.11 -2.00
C GLY A 146 -10.60 3.97 -3.46
N GLY A 147 -9.47 4.59 -3.82
CA GLY A 147 -8.94 4.59 -5.18
C GLY A 147 -9.59 5.61 -6.12
N GLU A 148 -10.46 6.51 -5.64
CA GLU A 148 -11.10 7.55 -6.43
C GLU A 148 -10.50 8.93 -6.16
N GLU A 149 -10.25 9.70 -7.23
CA GLU A 149 -9.91 11.12 -7.13
C GLU A 149 -11.18 11.95 -6.95
N SER A 150 -11.63 12.05 -5.72
CA SER A 150 -12.82 12.81 -5.34
C SER A 150 -12.69 13.30 -3.90
N ASP A 151 -13.51 14.26 -3.52
CA ASP A 151 -13.56 14.72 -2.13
C ASP A 151 -13.94 13.58 -1.18
N GLU A 152 -14.79 12.65 -1.63
CA GLU A 152 -15.18 11.45 -0.88
C GLU A 152 -14.02 10.45 -0.76
N GLY A 153 -13.23 10.28 -1.84
CA GLY A 153 -12.03 9.43 -1.82
C GLY A 153 -10.98 9.97 -0.86
N GLN A 154 -10.70 11.27 -0.91
CA GLN A 154 -9.77 11.90 0.03
C GLN A 154 -10.25 11.76 1.48
N GLN A 155 -11.54 11.93 1.75
CA GLN A 155 -12.09 11.73 3.08
C GLN A 155 -11.92 10.28 3.56
N PHE A 156 -12.10 9.30 2.66
CA PHE A 156 -11.85 7.90 2.99
C PHE A 156 -10.41 7.66 3.41
N TYR A 157 -9.43 8.23 2.69
CA TYR A 157 -8.02 8.09 3.04
C TYR A 157 -7.70 8.73 4.39
N ASP A 158 -8.22 9.93 4.66
CA ASP A 158 -8.02 10.63 5.93
C ASP A 158 -8.65 9.85 7.09
N ASP A 159 -9.86 9.29 6.90
CA ASP A 159 -10.54 8.46 7.90
C ASP A 159 -9.74 7.17 8.18
N MET A 160 -9.16 6.53 7.15
CA MET A 160 -8.37 5.31 7.34
C MET A 160 -7.06 5.60 8.06
N ASP A 161 -6.38 6.70 7.77
CA ASP A 161 -5.19 7.10 8.53
C ASP A 161 -5.52 7.33 10.01
N GLU A 162 -6.66 7.97 10.33
CA GLU A 162 -7.13 8.16 11.71
C GLU A 162 -7.46 6.81 12.38
N VAL A 163 -8.17 5.90 11.69
CA VAL A 163 -8.51 4.56 12.20
C VAL A 163 -7.23 3.77 12.49
N CYS A 164 -6.31 3.69 11.53
CA CYS A 164 -5.03 3.01 11.68
C CYS A 164 -4.21 3.60 12.84
N GLY A 165 -4.13 4.94 12.91
CA GLY A 165 -3.44 5.64 14.00
C GLY A 165 -4.03 5.33 15.38
N SER A 166 -5.36 5.21 15.48
CA SER A 166 -6.04 4.87 16.75
C SER A 166 -5.79 3.45 17.23
N LEU A 167 -5.55 2.52 16.32
CA LEU A 167 -5.29 1.11 16.62
C LEU A 167 -3.83 0.85 17.01
N ARG A 168 -2.93 1.78 16.75
CA ARG A 168 -1.53 1.69 17.18
C ARG A 168 -1.43 1.98 18.67
N THR A 169 -1.28 0.94 19.47
CA THR A 169 -1.22 1.06 20.94
C THR A 169 0.12 0.58 21.50
N ASN A 170 0.51 1.11 22.66
CA ASN A 170 1.69 0.63 23.40
C ASN A 170 1.54 -0.84 23.77
N GLU A 171 0.31 -1.27 24.12
CA GLU A 171 0.03 -2.65 24.49
C GLU A 171 0.30 -3.61 23.33
N LEU A 172 -0.08 -3.24 22.12
CA LEU A 172 0.19 -4.02 20.91
C LEU A 172 1.70 -4.13 20.67
N ALA A 173 2.42 -3.01 20.74
CA ALA A 173 3.87 -2.99 20.57
C ALA A 173 4.61 -3.80 21.67
N GLU A 174 4.16 -3.74 22.91
CA GLU A 174 4.73 -4.52 24.01
C GLU A 174 4.46 -6.02 23.83
N THR A 175 3.24 -6.39 23.38
CA THR A 175 2.83 -7.78 23.20
C THR A 175 3.66 -8.48 22.13
N TYR A 176 3.90 -7.81 21.00
CA TYR A 176 4.60 -8.39 19.84
C TYR A 176 6.08 -8.00 19.76
N GLY A 177 6.53 -7.12 20.67
CA GLY A 177 7.93 -6.69 20.72
C GLY A 177 8.38 -5.87 19.51
N THR A 178 7.44 -5.25 18.81
CA THR A 178 7.68 -4.39 17.63
C THR A 178 6.68 -3.26 17.57
N SER A 179 7.11 -2.10 17.07
CA SER A 179 6.25 -0.96 16.73
C SER A 179 5.88 -0.92 15.25
N ASN A 180 6.38 -1.86 14.44
CA ASN A 180 6.07 -1.94 13.02
C ASN A 180 4.69 -2.58 12.84
N ILE A 181 3.80 -1.88 12.17
CA ILE A 181 2.43 -2.32 11.92
C ILE A 181 2.06 -1.94 10.48
N GLY A 182 1.71 -2.96 9.68
CA GLY A 182 1.02 -2.79 8.41
C GLY A 182 -0.46 -3.08 8.60
N PHE A 183 -1.32 -2.20 8.13
CA PHE A 183 -2.77 -2.39 8.28
C PHE A 183 -3.36 -3.00 7.01
N LEU A 184 -4.35 -3.90 7.19
CA LEU A 184 -5.07 -4.55 6.10
C LEU A 184 -6.55 -4.17 6.23
N VAL A 185 -7.00 -3.22 5.42
CA VAL A 185 -8.36 -2.70 5.42
C VAL A 185 -9.21 -3.50 4.43
N PHE A 186 -10.07 -4.35 4.94
CA PHE A 186 -10.96 -5.21 4.17
C PHE A 186 -12.27 -4.50 3.85
N LEU A 187 -12.61 -4.39 2.57
CA LEU A 187 -13.79 -3.70 2.06
C LEU A 187 -14.83 -4.70 1.56
N PRO A 188 -16.08 -4.68 2.06
CA PRO A 188 -17.10 -5.70 1.79
C PRO A 188 -17.82 -5.52 0.44
N VAL A 189 -17.14 -4.95 -0.54
CA VAL A 189 -17.66 -4.63 -1.87
C VAL A 189 -16.67 -5.11 -2.93
N SER A 190 -17.08 -5.05 -4.21
CA SER A 190 -16.18 -5.31 -5.34
C SER A 190 -15.31 -4.09 -5.61
N GLY A 191 -14.05 -4.33 -5.95
CA GLY A 191 -13.11 -3.28 -6.31
C GLY A 191 -11.79 -3.84 -6.81
N CYS A 192 -10.82 -2.95 -6.94
CA CYS A 192 -9.42 -3.28 -7.20
C CYS A 192 -8.62 -2.95 -5.94
N SER A 193 -7.94 -3.95 -5.40
CA SER A 193 -7.11 -3.79 -4.21
C SER A 193 -5.93 -2.84 -4.49
N PHE A 194 -5.51 -2.08 -3.48
CA PHE A 194 -4.42 -1.09 -3.57
C PHE A 194 -3.79 -0.85 -2.21
N THR A 195 -2.61 -0.24 -2.19
CA THR A 195 -1.89 0.06 -0.95
C THR A 195 -1.53 1.54 -0.86
N MET A 196 -1.74 2.12 0.33
CA MET A 196 -1.32 3.46 0.70
C MET A 196 0.00 3.37 1.45
N VAL A 197 1.05 3.95 0.87
CA VAL A 197 2.42 3.88 1.37
C VAL A 197 2.96 5.24 1.78
N HIS A 198 4.03 5.22 2.57
CA HIS A 198 4.78 6.41 2.95
C HIS A 198 5.82 6.76 1.89
N TYR A 199 5.84 8.02 1.45
CA TYR A 199 6.81 8.54 0.49
C TYR A 199 7.91 9.36 1.17
N LEU A 200 9.09 9.45 0.54
CA LEU A 200 10.26 10.16 1.07
C LEU A 200 10.19 11.69 0.96
N GLU A 201 9.22 12.23 0.23
CA GLU A 201 9.04 13.65 0.03
C GLU A 201 8.67 14.38 1.34
N ASP A 202 8.97 15.68 1.39
CA ASP A 202 8.64 16.54 2.53
C ASP A 202 7.13 16.48 2.84
N GLY A 203 6.81 16.02 4.05
CA GLY A 203 5.44 15.88 4.50
C GLY A 203 4.82 14.51 4.26
N GLY A 204 5.60 13.54 3.83
CA GLY A 204 5.29 12.12 3.57
C GLY A 204 3.80 11.80 3.69
N TYR A 205 3.17 11.26 2.68
CA TYR A 205 1.76 10.99 2.75
C TYR A 205 1.45 10.09 3.97
N TYR A 206 0.86 9.05 3.96
CA TYR A 206 0.37 8.31 5.09
C TYR A 206 1.50 7.57 5.82
N PHE A 207 1.85 8.03 7.04
CA PHE A 207 2.77 7.27 7.88
C PHE A 207 2.16 5.93 8.32
N ASN A 208 0.84 5.88 8.56
CA ASN A 208 0.13 4.63 8.81
C ASN A 208 -0.17 3.96 7.46
N GLU A 209 0.72 3.07 7.05
CA GLU A 209 0.60 2.34 5.79
C GLU A 209 -0.46 1.26 5.86
N TYR A 210 -1.29 1.16 4.83
CA TYR A 210 -2.37 0.20 4.79
C TYR A 210 -2.70 -0.29 3.37
N CYS A 211 -3.04 -1.57 3.26
CA CYS A 211 -3.62 -2.15 2.07
C CYS A 211 -5.14 -2.04 2.14
N CYS A 212 -5.79 -1.64 1.06
CA CYS A 212 -7.23 -1.80 0.87
C CYS A 212 -7.49 -3.08 0.08
N LEU A 213 -8.06 -4.09 0.72
CA LEU A 213 -8.34 -5.39 0.15
C LEU A 213 -9.85 -5.55 -0.07
N TYR A 214 -10.27 -5.58 -1.31
CA TYR A 214 -11.67 -5.72 -1.66
C TYR A 214 -12.12 -7.18 -1.54
N LYS A 215 -13.38 -7.36 -1.14
CA LYS A 215 -13.98 -8.69 -0.99
C LYS A 215 -14.01 -9.45 -2.31
N ASP A 216 -14.48 -8.78 -3.36
CA ASP A 216 -14.62 -9.35 -4.70
C ASP A 216 -13.75 -8.57 -5.68
N ASN A 217 -13.02 -9.27 -6.52
CA ASN A 217 -12.23 -8.68 -7.58
C ASN A 217 -13.15 -8.18 -8.70
N VAL A 218 -13.05 -6.87 -9.03
CA VAL A 218 -13.93 -6.21 -10.02
C VAL A 218 -13.72 -6.72 -11.45
N PHE A 219 -12.60 -7.36 -11.76
CA PHE A 219 -12.27 -7.88 -13.09
C PHE A 219 -12.81 -9.28 -13.37
N PHE A 220 -13.45 -9.91 -12.39
CA PHE A 220 -14.03 -11.23 -12.49
C PHE A 220 -15.55 -11.21 -12.28
N GLU A 221 -16.17 -12.38 -12.38
CA GLU A 221 -17.61 -12.51 -12.12
C GLU A 221 -17.94 -12.11 -10.66
N PRO A 222 -19.07 -11.44 -10.42
CA PRO A 222 -19.47 -11.05 -9.06
C PRO A 222 -19.44 -12.23 -8.07
N GLY A 223 -18.87 -12.01 -6.90
CA GLY A 223 -18.65 -13.04 -5.89
C GLY A 223 -17.33 -13.80 -6.06
N THR A 224 -16.46 -13.35 -6.98
CA THR A 224 -15.11 -13.88 -7.11
C THR A 224 -14.18 -13.16 -6.14
N PHE A 225 -13.82 -13.82 -5.05
CA PHE A 225 -12.88 -13.31 -4.07
C PHE A 225 -11.48 -13.16 -4.64
N ASP A 226 -10.71 -12.19 -4.13
CA ASP A 226 -9.30 -12.10 -4.43
C ASP A 226 -8.52 -13.32 -3.93
N GLY A 227 -7.50 -13.70 -4.69
CA GLY A 227 -6.59 -14.79 -4.32
C GLY A 227 -5.44 -14.32 -3.43
N PRO A 228 -4.68 -15.27 -2.83
CA PRO A 228 -3.57 -14.94 -1.96
C PRO A 228 -2.43 -14.20 -2.66
N ALA A 229 -2.28 -14.33 -3.99
CA ALA A 229 -1.29 -13.57 -4.75
C ALA A 229 -1.58 -12.07 -4.73
N VAL A 230 -2.86 -11.65 -4.80
CA VAL A 230 -3.26 -10.24 -4.65
C VAL A 230 -2.91 -9.74 -3.25
N TYR A 231 -3.24 -10.52 -2.21
CA TYR A 231 -2.90 -10.14 -0.84
C TYR A 231 -1.39 -10.01 -0.64
N ALA A 232 -0.61 -10.95 -1.17
CA ALA A 232 0.85 -10.91 -1.08
C ALA A 232 1.42 -9.69 -1.82
N HIS A 233 0.92 -9.37 -3.02
CA HIS A 233 1.29 -8.20 -3.80
C HIS A 233 1.07 -6.91 -3.00
N GLU A 234 -0.14 -6.71 -2.47
CA GLU A 234 -0.46 -5.52 -1.68
C GLU A 234 0.36 -5.43 -0.38
N ILE A 235 0.59 -6.55 0.31
CA ILE A 235 1.43 -6.58 1.51
C ILE A 235 2.88 -6.23 1.19
N LEU A 236 3.42 -6.64 0.04
CA LEU A 236 4.79 -6.33 -0.35
C LEU A 236 5.01 -4.83 -0.59
N HIS A 237 3.97 -4.10 -1.01
CA HIS A 237 4.03 -2.63 -1.08
C HIS A 237 4.33 -2.01 0.29
N LEU A 238 3.75 -2.51 1.38
CA LEU A 238 4.03 -2.01 2.74
C LEU A 238 5.52 -2.02 3.09
N PHE A 239 6.31 -2.82 2.40
CA PHE A 239 7.74 -3.00 2.64
C PHE A 239 8.63 -2.44 1.51
N GLY A 240 8.07 -1.69 0.57
CA GLY A 240 8.83 -0.96 -0.44
C GLY A 240 8.94 -1.62 -1.81
N ALA A 241 8.15 -2.65 -2.10
CA ALA A 241 8.06 -3.21 -3.45
C ALA A 241 7.25 -2.27 -4.36
N PRO A 242 7.78 -1.78 -5.49
CA PRO A 242 7.03 -0.98 -6.44
C PRO A 242 6.19 -1.85 -7.37
N ASP A 243 5.15 -1.29 -7.95
CA ASP A 243 4.47 -1.89 -9.09
C ASP A 243 5.41 -1.99 -10.30
N LEU A 244 5.50 -3.16 -10.92
CA LEU A 244 6.39 -3.42 -12.05
C LEU A 244 5.62 -3.63 -13.36
N TYR A 245 4.47 -2.98 -13.52
CA TYR A 245 3.63 -2.98 -14.72
C TYR A 245 3.44 -1.58 -15.28
N SER A 246 2.91 -1.48 -16.49
CA SER A 246 2.71 -0.20 -17.18
C SER A 246 1.68 0.66 -16.46
N GLY A 247 2.02 1.93 -16.23
CA GLY A 247 1.17 2.88 -15.51
C GLY A 247 1.46 2.97 -14.00
N SER A 248 2.54 2.37 -13.54
CA SER A 248 3.05 2.58 -12.17
C SER A 248 3.36 4.06 -11.92
N ASN A 249 3.05 4.54 -10.70
CA ASN A 249 3.35 5.90 -10.25
C ASN A 249 4.71 6.02 -9.54
N ASP A 250 5.45 4.91 -9.42
CA ASP A 250 6.75 4.92 -8.77
C ASP A 250 7.82 5.53 -9.68
N LEU A 251 8.55 6.53 -9.17
CA LEU A 251 9.65 7.17 -9.88
C LEU A 251 10.69 6.18 -10.41
N PHE A 252 10.82 5.04 -9.74
CA PHE A 252 11.79 4.00 -10.09
C PHE A 252 11.39 3.18 -11.32
N VAL A 253 10.12 3.22 -11.73
CA VAL A 253 9.54 2.33 -12.74
C VAL A 253 9.35 3.09 -14.07
N SER A 254 10.14 2.71 -15.07
CA SER A 254 9.99 3.18 -16.44
C SER A 254 9.43 2.08 -17.33
N GLU A 255 8.81 2.43 -18.46
CA GLU A 255 8.35 1.46 -19.46
C GLU A 255 9.46 0.49 -19.90
N GLU A 256 10.73 0.98 -20.01
CA GLU A 256 11.88 0.13 -20.33
C GLU A 256 12.15 -0.91 -19.23
N LEU A 257 11.95 -0.54 -17.96
CA LEU A 257 12.07 -1.47 -16.83
C LEU A 257 10.93 -2.49 -16.84
N VAL A 258 9.70 -2.06 -17.11
CA VAL A 258 8.54 -2.96 -17.23
C VAL A 258 8.76 -4.00 -18.32
N ASP A 259 9.18 -3.58 -19.52
CA ASP A 259 9.51 -4.49 -20.63
C ASP A 259 10.63 -5.48 -20.22
N TYR A 260 11.64 -4.99 -19.50
CA TYR A 260 12.74 -5.83 -19.03
C TYR A 260 12.28 -6.88 -18.01
N VAL A 261 11.42 -6.49 -17.08
CA VAL A 261 10.81 -7.41 -16.07
C VAL A 261 9.97 -8.46 -16.77
N ALA A 262 9.06 -8.05 -17.66
CA ALA A 262 8.20 -8.97 -18.42
C ALA A 262 8.97 -10.02 -19.23
N ASP A 263 10.10 -9.61 -19.83
CA ASP A 263 10.96 -10.50 -20.62
C ASP A 263 11.85 -11.41 -19.76
N THR A 264 12.28 -10.94 -18.59
CA THR A 264 13.31 -11.59 -17.78
C THR A 264 12.73 -12.41 -16.62
N TRP A 265 11.68 -11.89 -15.99
CA TRP A 265 11.04 -12.47 -14.80
C TRP A 265 9.51 -12.53 -14.96
N PRO A 266 8.98 -13.34 -15.87
CA PRO A 266 7.54 -13.36 -16.16
C PRO A 266 6.66 -13.83 -15.00
N GLU A 267 7.25 -14.45 -13.98
CA GLU A 267 6.54 -14.88 -12.76
C GLU A 267 6.69 -13.87 -11.60
N GLU A 268 7.24 -12.67 -11.87
CA GLU A 268 7.35 -11.59 -10.87
C GLU A 268 5.98 -11.17 -10.35
N ILE A 269 5.77 -11.26 -9.02
CA ILE A 269 4.48 -10.96 -8.39
C ILE A 269 4.09 -9.49 -8.50
N MET A 270 5.06 -8.58 -8.50
CA MET A 270 4.80 -7.13 -8.65
C MET A 270 4.51 -6.74 -10.10
N TYR A 271 4.67 -7.67 -11.05
CA TYR A 271 4.30 -7.49 -12.45
C TYR A 271 2.89 -8.02 -12.75
N ASP A 272 2.50 -9.14 -12.14
CA ASP A 272 1.23 -9.83 -12.40
C ASP A 272 0.90 -10.80 -11.24
N THR A 273 -0.36 -10.82 -10.81
CA THR A 273 -0.85 -11.67 -9.70
C THR A 273 -1.65 -12.88 -10.16
N TYR A 274 -1.81 -13.07 -11.49
CA TYR A 274 -2.65 -14.14 -12.04
C TYR A 274 -1.83 -15.38 -12.40
N ALA A 275 -2.50 -16.53 -12.41
CA ALA A 275 -1.96 -17.73 -13.00
C ALA A 275 -1.69 -17.54 -14.52
N PRO A 276 -0.84 -18.39 -15.16
CA PRO A 276 -0.52 -18.27 -16.58
C PRO A 276 -1.71 -18.34 -17.53
N ASP A 277 -2.86 -18.86 -17.09
CA ASP A 277 -4.10 -18.88 -17.86
C ASP A 277 -5.04 -17.68 -17.57
N GLY A 278 -4.60 -16.75 -16.72
CA GLY A 278 -5.33 -15.55 -16.34
C GLY A 278 -6.36 -15.77 -15.23
N SER A 279 -6.34 -16.91 -14.55
CA SER A 279 -7.23 -17.19 -13.41
C SER A 279 -6.63 -16.76 -12.09
N LEU A 280 -7.49 -16.60 -11.06
CA LEU A 280 -7.05 -16.46 -9.67
C LEU A 280 -6.77 -17.84 -9.07
N GLU A 281 -5.74 -17.92 -8.24
CA GLU A 281 -5.39 -19.12 -7.47
C GLU A 281 -5.76 -18.92 -6.00
N TYR A 282 -6.20 -19.97 -5.31
CA TYR A 282 -6.66 -19.85 -3.92
C TYR A 282 -5.89 -20.71 -2.92
N GLY A 283 -5.25 -21.76 -3.33
CA GLY A 283 -4.54 -22.67 -2.43
C GLY A 283 -3.03 -22.54 -2.42
N THR A 284 -2.49 -21.76 -3.35
CA THR A 284 -1.06 -21.58 -3.57
C THR A 284 -0.81 -20.30 -4.37
N ILE A 285 0.43 -19.85 -4.41
CA ILE A 285 0.91 -18.74 -5.23
C ILE A 285 2.04 -19.29 -6.10
N HIS A 286 1.89 -19.26 -7.42
CA HIS A 286 2.93 -19.71 -8.37
C HIS A 286 3.81 -18.55 -8.87
N LYS A 287 3.68 -17.37 -8.29
CA LYS A 287 4.54 -16.24 -8.55
C LYS A 287 5.81 -16.29 -7.71
N GLU A 288 6.76 -15.42 -8.02
CA GLU A 288 8.05 -15.30 -7.35
C GLU A 288 8.30 -13.86 -6.92
N ILE A 289 9.04 -13.65 -5.82
CA ILE A 289 9.69 -12.37 -5.56
C ILE A 289 10.97 -12.35 -6.38
N GLY A 290 10.92 -11.67 -7.53
CA GLY A 290 12.07 -11.57 -8.41
C GLY A 290 13.21 -10.73 -7.82
N PRO A 291 14.40 -10.77 -8.44
CA PRO A 291 15.60 -10.12 -7.88
C PRO A 291 15.48 -8.60 -7.71
N LEU A 292 14.70 -7.90 -8.55
CA LEU A 292 14.48 -6.45 -8.42
C LEU A 292 13.59 -6.16 -7.22
N THR A 293 12.48 -6.85 -7.08
CA THR A 293 11.59 -6.74 -5.92
C THR A 293 12.32 -7.11 -4.64
N ALA A 294 13.10 -8.18 -4.64
CA ALA A 294 13.94 -8.56 -3.50
C ALA A 294 14.93 -7.45 -3.11
N TYR A 295 15.54 -6.77 -4.08
CA TYR A 295 16.39 -5.61 -3.82
C TYR A 295 15.60 -4.47 -3.18
N ARG A 296 14.43 -4.12 -3.69
CA ARG A 296 13.58 -3.05 -3.14
C ARG A 296 13.06 -3.37 -1.74
N LEU A 297 12.81 -4.63 -1.44
CA LEU A 297 12.45 -5.13 -0.10
C LEU A 297 13.65 -5.22 0.87
N GLY A 298 14.87 -4.97 0.41
CA GLY A 298 16.10 -5.10 1.21
C GLY A 298 16.51 -6.54 1.50
N LEU A 299 16.08 -7.50 0.68
CA LEU A 299 16.42 -8.92 0.83
C LEU A 299 17.77 -9.28 0.18
N CYS A 300 18.24 -8.47 -0.75
CA CYS A 300 19.54 -8.62 -1.40
C CYS A 300 20.15 -7.25 -1.74
N ASP A 301 21.47 -7.23 -2.02
CA ASP A 301 22.23 -6.00 -2.27
C ASP A 301 22.29 -5.59 -3.75
N ALA A 302 21.83 -6.45 -4.66
CA ALA A 302 21.91 -6.21 -6.10
C ALA A 302 20.93 -7.09 -6.88
N PHE A 303 20.57 -6.65 -8.09
CA PHE A 303 19.77 -7.40 -9.05
C PHE A 303 20.40 -7.38 -10.45
N PRO A 304 20.15 -8.36 -11.32
CA PRO A 304 20.59 -8.34 -12.70
C PRO A 304 20.04 -7.11 -13.44
N GLY A 305 20.90 -6.39 -14.15
CA GLY A 305 20.50 -5.17 -14.87
C GLY A 305 20.51 -3.88 -14.03
N MET A 306 20.98 -3.90 -12.80
CA MET A 306 21.05 -2.73 -11.89
C MET A 306 21.74 -1.51 -12.54
N ASP A 307 22.83 -1.72 -13.29
CA ASP A 307 23.54 -0.64 -13.98
C ASP A 307 22.70 0.02 -15.11
N ARG A 308 21.72 -0.70 -15.63
CA ARG A 308 20.80 -0.22 -16.67
C ARG A 308 19.68 0.65 -16.10
N PHE A 309 19.29 0.41 -14.86
CA PHE A 309 18.17 1.06 -14.18
C PHE A 309 18.61 1.80 -12.91
N PRO A 310 19.39 2.89 -13.05
CA PRO A 310 19.97 3.58 -11.90
C PRO A 310 18.92 4.25 -10.99
N LEU A 311 17.72 4.56 -11.48
CA LEU A 311 16.66 5.15 -10.66
C LEU A 311 16.20 4.18 -9.56
N VAL A 312 16.16 2.88 -9.83
CA VAL A 312 15.80 1.85 -8.84
C VAL A 312 16.70 1.89 -7.59
N THR A 313 17.92 2.42 -7.75
CA THR A 313 18.94 2.51 -6.69
C THR A 313 19.09 3.91 -6.12
N LEU A 314 18.23 4.84 -6.52
CA LEU A 314 18.32 6.23 -6.11
C LEU A 314 18.12 6.39 -4.59
N ASP A 315 17.17 5.66 -4.04
CA ASP A 315 16.80 5.69 -2.64
C ASP A 315 17.01 4.34 -1.97
N PRO A 316 17.14 4.30 -0.65
CA PRO A 316 17.32 3.04 0.07
C PRO A 316 16.17 2.05 -0.18
N PRO A 317 16.44 0.72 -0.12
CA PRO A 317 15.38 -0.28 -0.09
C PRO A 317 14.33 0.01 1.00
N GLY A 318 13.09 -0.41 0.77
CA GLY A 318 11.99 -0.18 1.70
C GLY A 318 11.39 1.24 1.66
N THR A 319 11.74 2.05 0.67
CA THR A 319 11.24 3.43 0.55
C THR A 319 10.61 3.67 -0.81
N PHE A 320 9.68 4.61 -0.87
CA PHE A 320 9.05 5.06 -2.12
C PHE A 320 9.36 6.51 -2.42
N ARG A 321 9.34 6.85 -3.69
CA ARG A 321 9.36 8.23 -4.17
C ARG A 321 8.36 8.38 -5.30
N LEU A 322 7.39 9.27 -5.11
CA LEU A 322 6.38 9.58 -6.10
C LEU A 322 7.02 10.20 -7.35
N ASP A 323 6.62 9.78 -8.54
CA ASP A 323 6.90 10.49 -9.77
C ASP A 323 5.90 11.65 -9.94
N GLU A 324 6.28 12.83 -9.47
CA GLU A 324 5.46 14.05 -9.62
C GLU A 324 5.09 14.36 -11.09
N SER A 325 5.81 13.81 -12.06
CA SER A 325 5.52 14.00 -13.48
C SER A 325 4.30 13.20 -13.96
N THR A 326 3.88 12.19 -13.18
CA THR A 326 2.69 11.36 -13.43
C THR A 326 1.48 11.87 -12.66
N SER A 327 1.66 12.81 -11.71
CA SER A 327 0.57 13.39 -10.93
C SER A 327 -0.37 14.22 -11.82
N THR A 328 -1.63 14.29 -11.43
CA THR A 328 -2.81 14.73 -12.17
C THR A 328 -2.83 16.15 -12.71
N ASP A 329 -1.87 16.99 -12.40
CA ASP A 329 -1.75 18.34 -13.01
C ASP A 329 -1.70 18.32 -14.56
N ARG A 330 -1.54 17.13 -15.16
CA ARG A 330 -1.62 16.94 -16.62
C ARG A 330 -3.03 16.83 -17.18
N PHE A 331 -4.03 16.51 -16.38
CA PHE A 331 -5.40 16.35 -16.89
C PHE A 331 -6.11 17.68 -17.13
N ASP A 332 -5.76 18.74 -16.40
CA ASP A 332 -6.34 20.07 -16.58
C ASP A 332 -5.88 20.77 -17.88
N GLU A 333 -4.77 20.36 -18.50
CA GLU A 333 -4.31 20.95 -19.77
C GLU A 333 -4.91 20.30 -21.03
N GLN A 334 -5.41 19.06 -20.96
CA GLN A 334 -5.96 18.39 -22.15
C GLN A 334 -7.46 18.62 -22.37
N ASP A 335 -8.24 18.89 -21.33
CA ASP A 335 -9.68 19.20 -21.48
C ASP A 335 -9.96 20.62 -21.99
N GLY A 336 -8.97 21.51 -22.02
CA GLY A 336 -9.07 22.86 -22.60
C GLY A 336 -8.94 22.92 -24.14
N ALA A 337 -8.57 21.87 -24.82
CA ALA A 337 -8.18 21.88 -26.24
C ALA A 337 -9.25 21.34 -27.22
N VAL A 338 -10.44 20.98 -26.76
CA VAL A 338 -11.52 20.41 -27.61
C VAL A 338 -12.75 21.36 -27.75
N ALA A 339 -12.59 22.65 -27.47
CA ALA A 339 -13.65 23.65 -27.74
C ALA A 339 -13.09 24.88 -28.47
N ALA A 340 -12.75 24.72 -29.74
CA ALA A 340 -12.63 25.82 -30.71
C ALA A 340 -12.92 25.31 -32.13
#